data_63cce6f5fd4fae6ac7e252711d037151
#
_entry.id   63cce6f5fd4fae6ac7e252711d037151
#
_cell.length_a   1.000
_cell.length_b   1.000
_cell.length_c   1.000
_cell.angle_alpha   90.00
_cell.angle_beta   90.00
_cell.angle_gamma   90.00
#
_symmetry.space_group_name_H-M   'P 1'
#
loop_
_entity.id
_entity.type
_entity.pdbx_description
1 polymer ?
#
loop_
_entity_poly.entity_id
_entity_poly.type
_entity_poly.pdbx_seq_one_letter_code
_entity_poly.pdbx_strand_id
1 'polypeptide(L)'
;MSAPNPTAYRPSAGKRAGAWLANRFAIIAAVLVLFYLFLPVLYVFIFSFNNYRKSNIAWNPNGSPTLKHWMDPCGAPGVCESLVTSLQIGVIATLAAVVLGTLLAFALVRHQFRGRTASNVLVFVPMATPEIVLGASLLTIFVQGFSNVGLRLGFWTIVFAHIMFCISFVVVTVKARLQSLDPRLDEAAMDLYATPSNTFWKVTFPLVLPGIIGAAMLSFSLSFDDFIITSFVSGNETTFPKFVYVSYLRGIPAQANVIGFSMFAIALLLVIGGSIISGRRKA
;
A
#
# COMPACT_ATOMS: atom_id res chain seq x y z
N MET A 1 -0.30 49.93 42.21
CA MET A 1 -0.77 48.56 42.28
C MET A 1 -0.02 47.78 41.21
N SER A 2 1.06 47.08 41.62
CA SER A 2 1.86 46.24 40.72
C SER A 2 1.25 44.83 40.67
N ALA A 3 0.95 44.33 39.46
CA ALA A 3 0.43 42.99 39.23
C ALA A 3 1.46 41.94 39.71
N PRO A 4 1.04 40.84 40.35
CA PRO A 4 1.92 39.77 40.76
C PRO A 4 2.46 39.03 39.55
N ASN A 5 3.79 38.91 39.52
CA ASN A 5 4.54 38.14 38.52
C ASN A 5 4.11 36.66 38.57
N PRO A 6 3.63 36.03 37.48
CA PRO A 6 3.30 34.62 37.50
C PRO A 6 4.60 33.84 37.68
N THR A 7 4.78 33.26 38.88
CA THR A 7 5.88 32.34 39.16
C THR A 7 5.86 31.21 38.16
N ALA A 8 6.78 31.26 37.21
CA ALA A 8 6.99 30.19 36.23
C ALA A 8 7.22 28.86 37.00
N TYR A 9 6.29 27.97 36.94
CA TYR A 9 6.38 26.62 37.50
C TYR A 9 7.64 25.94 36.96
N ARG A 10 8.71 25.91 37.74
CA ARG A 10 9.90 25.11 37.44
C ARG A 10 9.67 23.69 37.92
N PRO A 11 9.51 22.71 37.02
CA PRO A 11 9.33 21.33 37.42
C PRO A 11 10.52 20.87 38.28
N SER A 12 10.26 20.14 39.36
CA SER A 12 11.27 19.60 40.26
C SER A 12 12.31 18.76 39.51
N ALA A 13 13.55 18.69 39.99
CA ALA A 13 14.65 17.96 39.38
C ALA A 13 14.28 16.49 39.08
N GLY A 14 13.50 15.84 39.95
CA GLY A 14 12.99 14.49 39.74
C GLY A 14 12.01 14.38 38.57
N LYS A 15 11.14 15.37 38.35
CA LYS A 15 10.24 15.38 37.20
C LYS A 15 10.99 15.61 35.88
N ARG A 16 12.07 16.40 35.89
CA ARG A 16 12.95 16.60 34.74
C ARG A 16 13.75 15.36 34.40
N ALA A 17 14.28 14.65 35.41
CA ALA A 17 15.00 13.40 35.22
C ALA A 17 14.05 12.29 34.71
N GLY A 18 12.84 12.20 35.27
CA GLY A 18 11.82 11.25 34.77
C GLY A 18 11.39 11.52 33.33
N ALA A 19 11.16 12.79 32.97
CA ALA A 19 10.83 13.16 31.59
C ALA A 19 12.00 12.93 30.62
N TRP A 20 13.25 13.14 31.05
CA TRP A 20 14.44 12.87 30.27
C TRP A 20 14.62 11.37 30.04
N LEU A 21 14.46 10.54 31.10
CA LEU A 21 14.50 9.07 30.98
C LEU A 21 13.37 8.55 30.09
N ALA A 22 12.14 9.03 30.26
CA ALA A 22 10.99 8.63 29.44
C ALA A 22 11.21 8.97 27.97
N ASN A 23 11.77 10.15 27.66
CA ASN A 23 12.03 10.56 26.28
C ASN A 23 13.18 9.72 25.65
N ARG A 24 14.22 9.41 26.43
CA ARG A 24 15.30 8.51 25.95
C ARG A 24 14.82 7.09 25.80
N PHE A 25 14.01 6.59 26.71
CA PHE A 25 13.41 5.26 26.61
C PHE A 25 12.53 5.14 25.37
N ALA A 26 11.68 6.14 25.09
CA ALA A 26 10.85 6.16 23.88
C ALA A 26 11.69 6.12 22.59
N ILE A 27 12.79 6.88 22.54
CA ILE A 27 13.70 6.89 21.38
C ILE A 27 14.39 5.52 21.23
N ILE A 28 14.93 4.97 22.32
CA ILE A 28 15.58 3.65 22.32
C ILE A 28 14.57 2.57 21.89
N ALA A 29 13.38 2.56 22.48
CA ALA A 29 12.32 1.64 22.11
C ALA A 29 11.94 1.76 20.63
N ALA A 30 11.78 2.99 20.12
CA ALA A 30 11.48 3.22 18.71
C ALA A 30 12.60 2.71 17.79
N VAL A 31 13.87 2.95 18.13
CA VAL A 31 15.01 2.45 17.36
C VAL A 31 15.08 0.92 17.39
N LEU A 32 14.84 0.29 18.55
CA LEU A 32 14.83 -1.17 18.68
C LEU A 32 13.68 -1.79 17.86
N VAL A 33 12.47 -1.20 17.90
CA VAL A 33 11.33 -1.67 17.10
C VAL A 33 11.63 -1.51 15.61
N LEU A 34 12.16 -0.37 15.18
CA LEU A 34 12.56 -0.16 13.79
C LEU A 34 13.62 -1.19 13.36
N PHE A 35 14.66 -1.37 14.16
CA PHE A 35 15.68 -2.37 13.87
C PHE A 35 15.09 -3.78 13.74
N TYR A 36 14.19 -4.16 14.66
CA TYR A 36 13.49 -5.45 14.61
C TYR A 36 12.65 -5.60 13.33
N LEU A 37 11.93 -4.54 12.90
CA LEU A 37 11.15 -4.54 11.67
C LEU A 37 12.02 -4.67 10.41
N PHE A 38 13.25 -4.15 10.44
CA PHE A 38 14.18 -4.27 9.31
C PHE A 38 14.95 -5.59 9.29
N LEU A 39 14.95 -6.39 10.37
CA LEU A 39 15.65 -7.68 10.41
C LEU A 39 15.23 -8.64 9.28
N PRO A 40 13.94 -8.85 8.98
CA PRO A 40 13.55 -9.72 7.87
C PRO A 40 14.04 -9.21 6.51
N VAL A 41 14.03 -7.89 6.30
CA VAL A 41 14.52 -7.29 5.06
C VAL A 41 16.04 -7.47 4.93
N LEU A 42 16.77 -7.26 6.02
CA LEU A 42 18.20 -7.50 6.08
C LEU A 42 18.54 -8.97 5.83
N TYR A 43 17.72 -9.89 6.37
CA TYR A 43 17.86 -11.32 6.12
C TYR A 43 17.71 -11.63 4.61
N VAL A 44 16.66 -11.14 3.96
CA VAL A 44 16.44 -11.30 2.52
C VAL A 44 17.60 -10.73 1.72
N PHE A 45 18.11 -9.55 2.11
CA PHE A 45 19.28 -8.93 1.48
C PHE A 45 20.53 -9.81 1.61
N ILE A 46 20.86 -10.30 2.80
CA ILE A 46 22.02 -11.18 3.02
C ILE A 46 21.87 -12.46 2.19
N PHE A 47 20.70 -13.09 2.22
CA PHE A 47 20.45 -14.33 1.49
C PHE A 47 20.33 -14.16 -0.03
N SER A 48 20.20 -12.94 -0.55
CA SER A 48 20.32 -12.66 -1.99
C SER A 48 21.72 -12.95 -2.55
N PHE A 49 22.75 -12.96 -1.69
CA PHE A 49 24.13 -13.30 -2.04
C PHE A 49 24.49 -14.78 -1.77
N ASN A 50 23.52 -15.58 -1.30
CA ASN A 50 23.78 -16.96 -0.95
C ASN A 50 23.80 -17.86 -2.20
N ASN A 51 24.90 -18.61 -2.39
CA ASN A 51 25.07 -19.54 -3.51
C ASN A 51 24.42 -20.91 -3.22
N TYR A 52 23.19 -20.93 -2.75
CA TYR A 52 22.46 -22.16 -2.49
C TYR A 52 21.22 -22.25 -3.39
N ARG A 53 21.05 -23.39 -4.07
CA ARG A 53 19.98 -23.53 -5.09
C ARG A 53 18.56 -23.58 -4.53
N LYS A 54 18.39 -23.90 -3.25
CA LYS A 54 17.07 -24.27 -2.71
C LYS A 54 16.82 -23.90 -1.25
N SER A 55 17.50 -22.94 -0.64
CA SER A 55 17.21 -22.68 0.76
C SER A 55 17.58 -21.27 1.24
N ASN A 56 16.62 -20.61 1.87
CA ASN A 56 16.86 -19.46 2.72
C ASN A 56 17.19 -19.83 4.17
N ILE A 57 17.38 -21.09 4.48
CA ILE A 57 17.59 -21.58 5.85
C ILE A 57 19.07 -21.80 6.14
N ALA A 58 19.85 -22.20 5.13
CA ALA A 58 21.26 -22.52 5.31
C ALA A 58 22.15 -21.61 4.45
N TRP A 59 23.11 -20.96 5.10
CA TRP A 59 24.19 -20.26 4.40
C TRP A 59 25.19 -21.25 3.86
N ASN A 60 25.51 -21.16 2.57
CA ASN A 60 26.55 -21.99 1.97
C ASN A 60 27.89 -21.24 2.04
N PRO A 61 28.83 -21.65 2.91
CA PRO A 61 30.14 -21.00 3.02
C PRO A 61 31.00 -21.22 1.77
N ASN A 62 30.75 -22.29 1.02
CA ASN A 62 31.50 -22.62 -0.19
C ASN A 62 30.84 -21.90 -1.40
N GLY A 63 31.35 -20.72 -1.74
CA GLY A 63 30.90 -19.94 -2.88
C GLY A 63 29.94 -18.80 -2.56
N SER A 64 29.68 -18.51 -1.29
CA SER A 64 29.01 -17.30 -0.84
C SER A 64 29.98 -16.35 -0.13
N PRO A 65 29.81 -15.02 -0.23
CA PRO A 65 28.79 -14.29 -1.00
C PRO A 65 29.05 -14.32 -2.51
N THR A 66 27.97 -14.30 -3.33
CA THR A 66 28.05 -14.26 -4.79
C THR A 66 27.13 -13.21 -5.38
N LEU A 67 27.57 -12.53 -6.44
CA LEU A 67 26.75 -11.59 -7.22
C LEU A 67 26.01 -12.25 -8.39
N LYS A 68 26.15 -13.57 -8.58
CA LYS A 68 25.58 -14.31 -9.70
C LYS A 68 24.08 -14.07 -9.84
N HIS A 69 23.34 -14.07 -8.74
CA HIS A 69 21.89 -13.89 -8.73
C HIS A 69 21.46 -12.44 -8.98
N TRP A 70 22.35 -11.49 -8.69
CA TRP A 70 22.16 -10.06 -9.02
C TRP A 70 22.42 -9.77 -10.49
N MET A 71 23.32 -10.51 -11.13
CA MET A 71 23.57 -10.40 -12.57
C MET A 71 22.50 -11.07 -13.41
N ASP A 72 21.87 -12.12 -12.87
CA ASP A 72 20.77 -12.83 -13.50
C ASP A 72 19.61 -13.03 -12.51
N PRO A 73 18.82 -11.97 -12.26
CA PRO A 73 17.69 -12.04 -11.34
C PRO A 73 16.52 -12.88 -11.88
N CYS A 74 16.48 -13.15 -13.19
CA CYS A 74 15.47 -13.96 -13.86
C CYS A 74 15.92 -15.42 -14.10
N GLY A 75 17.08 -15.81 -13.65
CA GLY A 75 17.65 -17.15 -13.89
C GLY A 75 16.95 -18.30 -13.20
N ALA A 76 15.99 -18.04 -12.29
CA ALA A 76 15.13 -19.08 -11.72
C ALA A 76 13.80 -19.15 -12.47
N PRO A 77 13.33 -20.36 -12.85
CA PRO A 77 12.06 -20.51 -13.55
C PRO A 77 10.86 -19.92 -12.78
N GLY A 78 10.01 -19.16 -13.47
CA GLY A 78 8.78 -18.62 -12.92
C GLY A 78 8.95 -17.33 -12.08
N VAL A 79 10.16 -16.94 -11.69
CA VAL A 79 10.39 -15.76 -10.85
C VAL A 79 10.01 -14.48 -11.57
N CYS A 80 10.56 -14.22 -12.75
CA CYS A 80 10.26 -13.00 -13.50
C CYS A 80 8.85 -13.02 -14.10
N GLU A 81 8.35 -14.16 -14.51
CA GLU A 81 6.97 -14.30 -14.99
C GLU A 81 5.97 -13.90 -13.90
N SER A 82 6.15 -14.43 -12.68
CA SER A 82 5.29 -14.10 -11.55
C SER A 82 5.40 -12.62 -11.13
N LEU A 83 6.59 -12.02 -11.24
CA LEU A 83 6.79 -10.59 -10.99
C LEU A 83 6.03 -9.74 -12.01
N VAL A 84 6.17 -10.06 -13.30
CA VAL A 84 5.47 -9.33 -14.38
C VAL A 84 3.96 -9.45 -14.21
N THR A 85 3.46 -10.64 -13.90
CA THR A 85 2.04 -10.87 -13.62
C THR A 85 1.56 -10.01 -12.44
N SER A 86 2.31 -9.95 -11.33
CA SER A 86 1.97 -9.10 -10.19
C SER A 86 1.95 -7.62 -10.54
N LEU A 87 2.94 -7.15 -11.32
CA LEU A 87 3.01 -5.75 -11.75
C LEU A 87 1.84 -5.39 -12.66
N GLN A 88 1.50 -6.24 -13.61
CA GLN A 88 0.37 -6.02 -14.53
C GLN A 88 -0.95 -5.95 -13.76
N ILE A 89 -1.21 -6.92 -12.88
CA ILE A 89 -2.40 -6.95 -12.04
C ILE A 89 -2.44 -5.70 -11.14
N GLY A 90 -1.34 -5.40 -10.46
CA GLY A 90 -1.23 -4.26 -9.55
C GLY A 90 -1.52 -2.94 -10.24
N VAL A 91 -0.96 -2.71 -11.44
CA VAL A 91 -1.20 -1.49 -12.21
C VAL A 91 -2.65 -1.40 -12.70
N ILE A 92 -3.19 -2.46 -13.32
CA ILE A 92 -4.54 -2.45 -13.87
C ILE A 92 -5.58 -2.29 -12.75
N ALA A 93 -5.43 -3.07 -11.67
CA ALA A 93 -6.34 -2.99 -10.53
C ALA A 93 -6.29 -1.61 -9.85
N THR A 94 -5.09 -1.07 -9.67
CA THR A 94 -4.92 0.27 -9.08
C THR A 94 -5.55 1.35 -9.93
N LEU A 95 -5.29 1.38 -11.24
CA LEU A 95 -5.86 2.39 -12.13
C LEU A 95 -7.39 2.34 -12.11
N ALA A 96 -7.98 1.16 -12.22
CA ALA A 96 -9.42 1.00 -12.17
C ALA A 96 -9.99 1.39 -10.79
N ALA A 97 -9.38 0.94 -9.70
CA ALA A 97 -9.81 1.26 -8.35
C ALA A 97 -9.70 2.76 -8.05
N VAL A 98 -8.63 3.43 -8.51
CA VAL A 98 -8.44 4.87 -8.33
C VAL A 98 -9.50 5.67 -9.08
N VAL A 99 -9.80 5.32 -10.32
CA VAL A 99 -10.85 6.00 -11.08
C VAL A 99 -12.22 5.81 -10.41
N LEU A 100 -12.62 4.56 -10.19
CA LEU A 100 -13.93 4.24 -9.60
C LEU A 100 -14.06 4.75 -8.15
N GLY A 101 -13.04 4.55 -7.34
CA GLY A 101 -13.02 4.96 -5.94
C GLY A 101 -13.01 6.49 -5.78
N THR A 102 -12.28 7.20 -6.66
CA THR A 102 -12.29 8.68 -6.66
C THR A 102 -13.68 9.20 -7.04
N LEU A 103 -14.30 8.69 -8.10
CA LEU A 103 -15.65 9.07 -8.49
C LEU A 103 -16.65 8.82 -7.36
N LEU A 104 -16.56 7.65 -6.71
CA LEU A 104 -17.43 7.32 -5.58
C LEU A 104 -17.16 8.22 -4.37
N ALA A 105 -15.90 8.55 -4.07
CA ALA A 105 -15.57 9.49 -3.00
C ALA A 105 -16.16 10.88 -3.23
N PHE A 106 -16.07 11.41 -4.46
CA PHE A 106 -16.69 12.68 -4.83
C PHE A 106 -18.21 12.61 -4.71
N ALA A 107 -18.85 11.54 -5.19
CA ALA A 107 -20.29 11.33 -5.05
C ALA A 107 -20.73 11.33 -3.58
N LEU A 108 -19.98 10.62 -2.72
CA LEU A 108 -20.29 10.51 -1.29
C LEU A 108 -20.06 11.82 -0.51
N VAL A 109 -19.14 12.67 -0.93
CA VAL A 109 -18.84 13.92 -0.20
C VAL A 109 -19.68 15.09 -0.73
N ARG A 110 -19.79 15.25 -2.05
CA ARG A 110 -20.35 16.43 -2.68
C ARG A 110 -21.85 16.32 -3.03
N HIS A 111 -22.38 15.09 -3.06
CA HIS A 111 -23.77 14.89 -3.46
C HIS A 111 -24.60 14.26 -2.36
N GLN A 112 -25.88 14.64 -2.33
CA GLN A 112 -26.89 14.02 -1.48
C GLN A 112 -27.81 13.17 -2.37
N PHE A 113 -27.84 11.86 -2.15
CA PHE A 113 -28.66 10.93 -2.91
C PHE A 113 -29.25 9.85 -2.00
N ARG A 114 -30.37 9.25 -2.46
CA ARG A 114 -30.97 8.11 -1.76
C ARG A 114 -29.98 6.94 -1.77
N GLY A 115 -29.70 6.37 -0.59
CA GLY A 115 -28.73 5.27 -0.46
C GLY A 115 -27.30 5.70 -0.07
N ARG A 116 -27.01 7.01 0.08
CA ARG A 116 -25.68 7.50 0.50
C ARG A 116 -25.17 6.83 1.77
N THR A 117 -26.05 6.65 2.78
CA THR A 117 -25.69 5.98 4.04
C THR A 117 -25.33 4.51 3.80
N ALA A 118 -26.14 3.80 3.00
CA ALA A 118 -25.85 2.41 2.65
C ALA A 118 -24.53 2.28 1.88
N SER A 119 -24.28 3.16 0.89
CA SER A 119 -23.01 3.19 0.15
C SER A 119 -21.81 3.47 1.06
N ASN A 120 -21.96 4.38 2.04
CA ASN A 120 -20.90 4.60 3.03
C ASN A 120 -20.58 3.34 3.85
N VAL A 121 -21.61 2.58 4.25
CA VAL A 121 -21.40 1.31 4.97
C VAL A 121 -20.77 0.27 4.06
N LEU A 122 -21.29 0.11 2.84
CA LEU A 122 -20.78 -0.88 1.87
C LEU A 122 -19.29 -0.69 1.53
N VAL A 123 -18.80 0.55 1.49
CA VAL A 123 -17.37 0.85 1.29
C VAL A 123 -16.50 0.24 2.38
N PHE A 124 -16.99 0.14 3.61
CA PHE A 124 -16.21 -0.44 4.71
C PHE A 124 -16.27 -1.98 4.76
N VAL A 125 -17.24 -2.61 4.11
CA VAL A 125 -17.41 -4.07 4.17
C VAL A 125 -16.16 -4.84 3.70
N PRO A 126 -15.54 -4.55 2.54
CA PRO A 126 -14.32 -5.25 2.13
C PRO A 126 -13.14 -5.03 3.07
N MET A 127 -13.01 -3.84 3.67
CA MET A 127 -11.94 -3.53 4.62
C MET A 127 -12.12 -4.24 5.97
N ALA A 128 -13.36 -4.46 6.38
CA ALA A 128 -13.71 -5.10 7.65
C ALA A 128 -13.79 -6.63 7.53
N THR A 129 -13.90 -7.15 6.31
CA THR A 129 -14.01 -8.59 6.06
C THR A 129 -12.63 -9.25 6.12
N PRO A 130 -12.47 -10.36 6.86
CA PRO A 130 -11.23 -11.14 6.80
C PRO A 130 -10.93 -11.58 5.36
N GLU A 131 -9.69 -11.39 4.91
CA GLU A 131 -9.27 -11.65 3.51
C GLU A 131 -9.56 -13.09 3.06
N ILE A 132 -9.43 -14.07 3.97
CA ILE A 132 -9.77 -15.47 3.68
C ILE A 132 -11.25 -15.61 3.35
N VAL A 133 -12.13 -14.96 4.11
CA VAL A 133 -13.58 -15.01 3.87
C VAL A 133 -13.93 -14.31 2.57
N LEU A 134 -13.28 -13.18 2.30
CA LEU A 134 -13.47 -12.43 1.06
C LEU A 134 -13.00 -13.25 -0.15
N GLY A 135 -11.82 -13.86 -0.09
CA GLY A 135 -11.28 -14.71 -1.15
C GLY A 135 -12.16 -15.94 -1.43
N ALA A 136 -12.61 -16.64 -0.37
CA ALA A 136 -13.51 -17.80 -0.50
C ALA A 136 -14.88 -17.41 -1.09
N SER A 137 -15.42 -16.25 -0.70
CA SER A 137 -16.68 -15.74 -1.24
C SER A 137 -16.55 -15.38 -2.70
N LEU A 138 -15.46 -14.71 -3.09
CA LEU A 138 -15.17 -14.39 -4.50
C LEU A 138 -14.97 -15.63 -5.35
N LEU A 139 -14.24 -16.63 -4.85
CA LEU A 139 -14.12 -17.92 -5.52
C LEU A 139 -15.49 -18.52 -5.82
N THR A 140 -16.38 -18.54 -4.82
CA THR A 140 -17.74 -19.06 -4.99
C THR A 140 -18.51 -18.27 -6.05
N ILE A 141 -18.44 -16.95 -6.02
CA ILE A 141 -19.10 -16.08 -7.01
C ILE A 141 -18.55 -16.35 -8.41
N PHE A 142 -17.22 -16.43 -8.58
CA PHE A 142 -16.61 -16.64 -9.89
C PHE A 142 -16.91 -18.03 -10.44
N VAL A 143 -16.87 -19.07 -9.61
CA VAL A 143 -17.10 -20.44 -10.06
C VAL A 143 -18.58 -20.74 -10.28
N GLN A 144 -19.47 -20.32 -9.37
CA GLN A 144 -20.90 -20.62 -9.48
C GLN A 144 -21.68 -19.56 -10.26
N GLY A 145 -21.33 -18.28 -10.08
CA GLY A 145 -22.07 -17.18 -10.69
C GLY A 145 -21.68 -16.91 -12.15
N PHE A 146 -20.41 -17.07 -12.50
CA PHE A 146 -19.88 -16.66 -13.79
C PHE A 146 -19.36 -17.79 -14.68
N SER A 147 -19.41 -19.07 -14.23
CA SER A 147 -19.01 -20.23 -15.05
C SER A 147 -19.81 -20.33 -16.35
N ASN A 148 -21.09 -20.00 -16.29
CA ASN A 148 -21.99 -20.02 -17.45
C ASN A 148 -21.66 -18.97 -18.52
N VAL A 149 -20.91 -17.92 -18.14
CA VAL A 149 -20.46 -16.84 -19.04
C VAL A 149 -19.05 -17.13 -19.58
N GLY A 150 -18.46 -18.28 -19.22
CA GLY A 150 -17.13 -18.69 -19.67
C GLY A 150 -15.97 -18.02 -18.92
N LEU A 151 -16.23 -17.31 -17.81
CA LEU A 151 -15.17 -16.73 -16.97
C LEU A 151 -14.46 -17.87 -16.23
N ARG A 152 -13.19 -18.06 -16.55
CA ARG A 152 -12.30 -19.01 -15.85
C ARG A 152 -11.45 -18.28 -14.83
N LEU A 153 -11.11 -18.97 -13.74
CA LEU A 153 -10.15 -18.44 -12.75
C LEU A 153 -8.79 -18.20 -13.42
N GLY A 154 -8.19 -17.05 -13.18
CA GLY A 154 -6.94 -16.64 -13.77
C GLY A 154 -6.68 -15.14 -13.61
N PHE A 155 -5.96 -14.56 -14.55
CA PHE A 155 -5.54 -13.17 -14.51
C PHE A 155 -6.69 -12.17 -14.23
N TRP A 156 -7.79 -12.27 -14.98
CA TRP A 156 -8.91 -11.32 -14.87
C TRP A 156 -9.71 -11.47 -13.57
N THR A 157 -9.83 -12.68 -13.03
CA THR A 157 -10.48 -12.86 -11.73
C THR A 157 -9.66 -12.28 -10.59
N ILE A 158 -8.33 -12.34 -10.68
CA ILE A 158 -7.45 -11.63 -9.75
C ILE A 158 -7.66 -10.11 -9.89
N VAL A 159 -7.62 -9.58 -11.11
CA VAL A 159 -7.82 -8.14 -11.36
C VAL A 159 -9.14 -7.65 -10.78
N PHE A 160 -10.26 -8.34 -11.03
CA PHE A 160 -11.57 -7.93 -10.50
C PHE A 160 -11.63 -8.01 -8.97
N ALA A 161 -11.05 -9.05 -8.38
CA ALA A 161 -10.97 -9.18 -6.92
C ALA A 161 -10.17 -8.04 -6.29
N HIS A 162 -9.03 -7.70 -6.87
CA HIS A 162 -8.17 -6.61 -6.38
C HIS A 162 -8.82 -5.24 -6.59
N ILE A 163 -9.51 -5.00 -7.72
CA ILE A 163 -10.28 -3.76 -7.92
C ILE A 163 -11.30 -3.61 -6.80
N MET A 164 -12.10 -4.66 -6.54
CA MET A 164 -13.14 -4.61 -5.51
C MET A 164 -12.55 -4.33 -4.12
N PHE A 165 -11.45 -4.97 -3.77
CA PHE A 165 -10.76 -4.76 -2.51
C PHE A 165 -10.17 -3.35 -2.41
N CYS A 166 -9.44 -2.91 -3.43
CA CYS A 166 -8.75 -1.63 -3.45
C CYS A 166 -9.68 -0.41 -3.51
N ILE A 167 -10.86 -0.50 -4.15
CA ILE A 167 -11.83 0.61 -4.21
C ILE A 167 -12.13 1.16 -2.83
N SER A 168 -12.32 0.30 -1.83
CA SER A 168 -12.62 0.70 -0.46
C SER A 168 -11.54 1.59 0.14
N PHE A 169 -10.27 1.26 -0.03
CA PHE A 169 -9.14 2.05 0.45
C PHE A 169 -9.00 3.38 -0.30
N VAL A 170 -9.24 3.37 -1.61
CA VAL A 170 -9.24 4.61 -2.41
C VAL A 170 -10.35 5.55 -1.93
N VAL A 171 -11.58 5.04 -1.79
CA VAL A 171 -12.72 5.86 -1.34
C VAL A 171 -12.44 6.50 0.00
N VAL A 172 -11.96 5.73 0.97
CA VAL A 172 -11.69 6.22 2.33
C VAL A 172 -10.59 7.30 2.30
N THR A 173 -9.50 7.05 1.58
CA THR A 173 -8.36 7.97 1.51
C THR A 173 -8.73 9.27 0.78
N VAL A 174 -9.37 9.18 -0.38
CA VAL A 174 -9.78 10.36 -1.16
C VAL A 174 -10.89 11.13 -0.45
N LYS A 175 -11.85 10.44 0.17
CA LYS A 175 -12.90 11.05 0.99
C LYS A 175 -12.32 11.85 2.15
N ALA A 176 -11.36 11.29 2.89
CA ALA A 176 -10.68 12.00 3.97
C ALA A 176 -9.99 13.28 3.46
N ARG A 177 -9.35 13.22 2.29
CA ARG A 177 -8.74 14.38 1.66
C ARG A 177 -9.78 15.44 1.25
N LEU A 178 -10.88 15.02 0.60
CA LEU A 178 -11.97 15.92 0.21
C LEU A 178 -12.60 16.62 1.42
N GLN A 179 -12.79 15.89 2.52
CA GLN A 179 -13.36 16.45 3.75
C GLN A 179 -12.42 17.42 4.48
N SER A 180 -11.12 17.35 4.22
CA SER A 180 -10.13 18.29 4.79
C SER A 180 -10.04 19.62 4.03
N LEU A 181 -10.66 19.74 2.86
CA LEU A 181 -10.67 20.98 2.10
C LEU A 181 -11.78 21.91 2.58
N ASP A 182 -11.49 23.21 2.62
CA ASP A 182 -12.49 24.22 2.95
C ASP A 182 -13.50 24.34 1.78
N PRO A 183 -14.80 24.11 2.04
CA PRO A 183 -15.84 24.26 1.00
C PRO A 183 -15.90 25.66 0.39
N ARG A 184 -15.47 26.69 1.13
CA ARG A 184 -15.47 28.08 0.67
C ARG A 184 -14.54 28.32 -0.51
N LEU A 185 -13.56 27.44 -0.76
CA LEU A 185 -12.68 27.56 -1.93
C LEU A 185 -13.45 27.41 -3.25
N ASP A 186 -14.45 26.54 -3.28
CA ASP A 186 -15.29 26.35 -4.45
C ASP A 186 -16.26 27.54 -4.62
N GLU A 187 -16.82 28.06 -3.53
CA GLU A 187 -17.69 29.25 -3.51
C GLU A 187 -16.92 30.49 -4.00
N ALA A 188 -15.72 30.74 -3.47
CA ALA A 188 -14.88 31.85 -3.87
C ALA A 188 -14.49 31.80 -5.37
N ALA A 189 -14.25 30.61 -5.92
CA ALA A 189 -13.99 30.46 -7.35
C ALA A 189 -15.23 30.80 -8.19
N MET A 190 -16.43 30.41 -7.74
CA MET A 190 -17.68 30.72 -8.42
C MET A 190 -18.03 32.21 -8.31
N ASP A 191 -17.74 32.88 -7.21
CA ASP A 191 -17.86 34.33 -7.04
C ASP A 191 -17.00 35.13 -8.04
N LEU A 192 -15.86 34.51 -8.48
CA LEU A 192 -15.00 35.02 -9.54
C LEU A 192 -15.46 34.59 -10.95
N TYR A 193 -16.73 34.25 -11.12
CA TYR A 193 -17.34 33.80 -12.38
C TYR A 193 -16.79 32.51 -12.97
N ALA A 194 -16.13 31.64 -12.17
CA ALA A 194 -15.71 30.34 -12.65
C ALA A 194 -16.92 29.41 -12.84
N THR A 195 -16.97 28.71 -13.95
CA THR A 195 -17.98 27.67 -14.16
C THR A 195 -17.69 26.47 -13.23
N PRO A 196 -18.70 25.65 -12.87
CA PRO A 196 -18.49 24.46 -12.03
C PRO A 196 -17.39 23.51 -12.54
N SER A 197 -17.28 23.35 -13.87
CA SER A 197 -16.22 22.56 -14.49
C SER A 197 -14.82 23.19 -14.28
N ASN A 198 -14.72 24.52 -14.44
CA ASN A 198 -13.45 25.22 -14.19
C ASN A 198 -13.05 25.18 -12.72
N THR A 199 -14.00 25.33 -11.80
CA THR A 199 -13.78 25.19 -10.36
C THR A 199 -13.27 23.80 -10.04
N PHE A 200 -13.89 22.75 -10.60
CA PHE A 200 -13.42 21.38 -10.40
C PHE A 200 -11.99 21.17 -10.88
N TRP A 201 -11.70 21.47 -12.15
CA TRP A 201 -10.39 21.16 -12.73
C TRP A 201 -9.26 22.07 -12.28
N LYS A 202 -9.53 23.33 -11.94
CA LYS A 202 -8.50 24.32 -11.60
C LYS A 202 -8.32 24.52 -10.08
N VAL A 203 -9.33 24.19 -9.27
CA VAL A 203 -9.31 24.41 -7.82
C VAL A 203 -9.40 23.06 -7.09
N THR A 204 -10.51 22.35 -7.20
CA THR A 204 -10.79 21.17 -6.39
C THR A 204 -9.85 20.01 -6.73
N PHE A 205 -9.74 19.64 -8.01
CA PHE A 205 -8.94 18.48 -8.45
C PHE A 205 -7.45 18.59 -8.10
N PRO A 206 -6.76 19.73 -8.34
CA PRO A 206 -5.36 19.89 -7.94
C PRO A 206 -5.12 19.78 -6.43
N LEU A 207 -6.08 20.24 -5.63
CA LEU A 207 -6.02 20.15 -4.17
C LEU A 207 -6.25 18.72 -3.65
N VAL A 208 -7.03 17.92 -4.36
CA VAL A 208 -7.31 16.52 -4.02
C VAL A 208 -6.24 15.59 -4.58
N LEU A 209 -5.58 15.96 -5.67
CA LEU A 209 -4.61 15.13 -6.40
C LEU A 209 -3.54 14.48 -5.52
N PRO A 210 -2.93 15.15 -4.52
CA PRO A 210 -1.99 14.49 -3.62
C PRO A 210 -2.62 13.32 -2.84
N GLY A 211 -3.91 13.46 -2.48
CA GLY A 211 -4.67 12.38 -1.83
C GLY A 211 -4.96 11.21 -2.78
N ILE A 212 -5.28 11.52 -4.05
CA ILE A 212 -5.49 10.51 -5.10
C ILE A 212 -4.19 9.74 -5.37
N ILE A 213 -3.04 10.44 -5.45
CA ILE A 213 -1.73 9.79 -5.63
C ILE A 213 -1.42 8.90 -4.43
N GLY A 214 -1.64 9.38 -3.19
CA GLY A 214 -1.47 8.55 -1.99
C GLY A 214 -2.36 7.31 -1.98
N ALA A 215 -3.63 7.46 -2.40
CA ALA A 215 -4.54 6.33 -2.55
C ALA A 215 -4.09 5.34 -3.63
N ALA A 216 -3.54 5.82 -4.74
CA ALA A 216 -2.98 4.99 -5.81
C ALA A 216 -1.78 4.17 -5.31
N MET A 217 -0.85 4.80 -4.60
CA MET A 217 0.32 4.12 -4.04
C MET A 217 -0.09 3.05 -3.02
N LEU A 218 -1.05 3.37 -2.14
CA LEU A 218 -1.59 2.41 -1.18
C LEU A 218 -2.26 1.22 -1.88
N SER A 219 -3.12 1.49 -2.86
CA SER A 219 -3.82 0.45 -3.62
C SER A 219 -2.86 -0.44 -4.40
N PHE A 220 -1.83 0.14 -5.02
CA PHE A 220 -0.79 -0.62 -5.71
C PHE A 220 -0.05 -1.54 -4.75
N SER A 221 0.34 -1.04 -3.58
CA SER A 221 1.01 -1.85 -2.56
C SER A 221 0.13 -3.00 -2.10
N LEU A 222 -1.13 -2.73 -1.75
CA LEU A 222 -2.09 -3.75 -1.32
C LEU A 222 -2.35 -4.81 -2.39
N SER A 223 -2.43 -4.41 -3.67
CA SER A 223 -2.65 -5.33 -4.77
C SER A 223 -1.40 -6.15 -5.11
N PHE A 224 -0.21 -5.54 -4.97
CA PHE A 224 1.06 -6.20 -5.32
C PHE A 224 1.46 -7.27 -4.31
N ASP A 225 1.25 -7.05 -3.02
CA ASP A 225 1.65 -7.96 -1.94
C ASP A 225 0.55 -8.95 -1.54
N ASP A 226 -0.67 -8.84 -2.13
CA ASP A 226 -1.74 -9.77 -1.82
C ASP A 226 -1.41 -11.19 -2.23
N PHE A 227 -1.49 -12.07 -1.26
CA PHE A 227 -1.34 -13.50 -1.42
C PHE A 227 -2.67 -14.23 -1.20
N ILE A 228 -3.45 -13.78 -0.21
CA ILE A 228 -4.59 -14.53 0.30
C ILE A 228 -5.72 -14.56 -0.73
N ILE A 229 -6.21 -13.38 -1.14
CA ILE A 229 -7.29 -13.27 -2.13
C ILE A 229 -6.86 -13.91 -3.44
N THR A 230 -5.64 -13.59 -3.89
CA THR A 230 -5.03 -14.17 -5.10
C THR A 230 -5.05 -15.69 -5.07
N SER A 231 -4.70 -16.32 -3.95
CA SER A 231 -4.65 -17.79 -3.84
C SER A 231 -5.98 -18.46 -4.11
N PHE A 232 -7.10 -17.81 -3.77
CA PHE A 232 -8.44 -18.34 -4.03
C PHE A 232 -8.87 -18.17 -5.49
N VAL A 233 -8.53 -17.05 -6.12
CA VAL A 233 -9.13 -16.65 -7.41
C VAL A 233 -8.19 -16.77 -8.61
N SER A 234 -6.93 -17.13 -8.40
CA SER A 234 -5.90 -17.12 -9.45
C SER A 234 -5.94 -18.32 -10.41
N GLY A 235 -6.61 -19.40 -10.07
CA GLY A 235 -6.51 -20.62 -10.86
C GLY A 235 -5.05 -21.05 -11.04
N ASN A 236 -4.61 -21.15 -12.30
CA ASN A 236 -3.23 -21.53 -12.65
C ASN A 236 -2.25 -20.36 -12.67
N GLU A 237 -2.75 -19.10 -12.58
CA GLU A 237 -1.88 -17.94 -12.58
C GLU A 237 -1.08 -17.85 -11.27
N THR A 238 0.13 -17.34 -11.40
CA THR A 238 1.06 -17.21 -10.26
C THR A 238 1.56 -15.78 -10.17
N THR A 239 1.18 -15.09 -9.10
CA THR A 239 1.75 -13.79 -8.72
C THR A 239 3.03 -13.97 -7.91
N PHE A 240 3.82 -12.91 -7.76
CA PHE A 240 5.10 -12.99 -7.04
C PHE A 240 4.93 -13.42 -5.58
N PRO A 241 3.97 -12.91 -4.77
CA PRO A 241 3.72 -13.43 -3.43
C PRO A 241 3.32 -14.92 -3.42
N LYS A 242 2.46 -15.34 -4.36
CA LYS A 242 2.08 -16.75 -4.51
C LYS A 242 3.28 -17.62 -4.89
N PHE A 243 4.15 -17.14 -5.79
CA PHE A 243 5.38 -17.80 -6.16
C PHE A 243 6.31 -18.00 -4.94
N VAL A 244 6.52 -16.96 -4.14
CA VAL A 244 7.36 -17.04 -2.93
C VAL A 244 6.80 -18.06 -1.96
N TYR A 245 5.49 -18.04 -1.72
CA TYR A 245 4.82 -18.99 -0.81
C TYR A 245 4.93 -20.44 -1.28
N VAL A 246 4.66 -20.72 -2.55
CA VAL A 246 4.78 -22.09 -3.12
C VAL A 246 6.24 -22.54 -3.12
N SER A 247 7.17 -21.64 -3.39
CA SER A 247 8.60 -21.91 -3.36
C SER A 247 9.12 -22.19 -1.95
N TYR A 248 8.48 -21.66 -0.91
CA TYR A 248 8.84 -21.95 0.49
C TYR A 248 8.82 -23.45 0.79
N LEU A 249 7.84 -24.18 0.25
CA LEU A 249 7.71 -25.63 0.44
C LEU A 249 8.75 -26.43 -0.35
N ARG A 250 9.33 -25.85 -1.41
CA ARG A 250 10.27 -26.53 -2.33
C ARG A 250 11.69 -25.97 -2.27
N GLY A 251 11.91 -24.92 -1.49
CA GLY A 251 13.14 -24.12 -1.44
C GLY A 251 13.02 -22.84 -2.28
N ILE A 252 13.15 -21.68 -1.62
CA ILE A 252 13.08 -20.36 -2.27
C ILE A 252 14.37 -20.14 -3.06
N PRO A 253 14.31 -19.85 -4.37
CA PRO A 253 15.51 -19.51 -5.13
C PRO A 253 16.07 -18.16 -4.68
N ALA A 254 17.40 -18.02 -4.70
CA ALA A 254 18.06 -16.78 -4.29
C ALA A 254 17.64 -15.56 -5.13
N GLN A 255 17.24 -15.78 -6.39
CA GLN A 255 16.70 -14.76 -7.28
C GLN A 255 15.41 -14.10 -6.72
N ALA A 256 14.57 -14.88 -6.03
CA ALA A 256 13.39 -14.30 -5.37
C ALA A 256 13.77 -13.32 -4.26
N ASN A 257 14.87 -13.56 -3.54
CA ASN A 257 15.40 -12.63 -2.55
C ASN A 257 15.95 -11.36 -3.22
N VAL A 258 16.66 -11.49 -4.37
CA VAL A 258 17.15 -10.35 -5.15
C VAL A 258 15.97 -9.47 -5.56
N ILE A 259 14.94 -10.06 -6.14
CA ILE A 259 13.75 -9.31 -6.61
C ILE A 259 13.00 -8.69 -5.42
N GLY A 260 12.73 -9.45 -4.36
CA GLY A 260 12.06 -8.95 -3.17
C GLY A 260 12.78 -7.75 -2.54
N PHE A 261 14.11 -7.86 -2.36
CA PHE A 261 14.89 -6.74 -1.87
C PHE A 261 14.94 -5.56 -2.85
N SER A 262 15.06 -5.81 -4.16
CA SER A 262 15.07 -4.76 -5.17
C SER A 262 13.77 -3.98 -5.19
N MET A 263 12.62 -4.65 -5.09
CA MET A 263 11.31 -4.00 -5.00
C MET A 263 11.19 -3.15 -3.74
N PHE A 264 11.64 -3.66 -2.59
CA PHE A 264 11.70 -2.91 -1.36
C PHE A 264 12.60 -1.66 -1.48
N ALA A 265 13.79 -1.81 -2.05
CA ALA A 265 14.74 -0.71 -2.23
C ALA A 265 14.17 0.37 -3.17
N ILE A 266 13.52 -0.01 -4.27
CA ILE A 266 12.85 0.91 -5.19
C ILE A 266 11.73 1.66 -4.45
N ALA A 267 10.87 0.97 -3.72
CA ALA A 267 9.80 1.59 -2.96
C ALA A 267 10.35 2.60 -1.92
N LEU A 268 11.39 2.22 -1.20
CA LEU A 268 12.05 3.09 -0.22
C LEU A 268 12.65 4.35 -0.88
N LEU A 269 13.32 4.20 -2.02
CA LEU A 269 13.89 5.32 -2.78
C LEU A 269 12.81 6.26 -3.30
N LEU A 270 11.67 5.73 -3.76
CA LEU A 270 10.53 6.55 -4.19
C LEU A 270 9.94 7.37 -3.03
N VAL A 271 9.79 6.75 -1.85
CA VAL A 271 9.28 7.45 -0.65
C VAL A 271 10.25 8.54 -0.18
N ILE A 272 11.54 8.22 -0.09
CA ILE A 272 12.57 9.20 0.31
C ILE A 272 12.64 10.34 -0.72
N GLY A 273 12.68 10.03 -2.02
CA GLY A 273 12.69 11.02 -3.08
C GLY A 273 11.48 11.95 -3.04
N GLY A 274 10.29 11.37 -2.90
CA GLY A 274 9.04 12.13 -2.73
C GLY A 274 9.04 13.05 -1.50
N SER A 275 9.57 12.56 -0.39
CA SER A 275 9.68 13.34 0.86
C SER A 275 10.62 14.54 0.71
N ILE A 276 11.78 14.36 0.07
CA ILE A 276 12.76 15.43 -0.17
C ILE A 276 12.17 16.51 -1.08
N ILE A 277 11.48 16.10 -2.17
CA ILE A 277 10.84 17.04 -3.11
C ILE A 277 9.73 17.83 -2.42
N SER A 278 8.92 17.16 -1.61
CA SER A 278 7.82 17.79 -0.86
C SER A 278 8.32 18.73 0.23
N GLY A 279 9.44 18.40 0.90
CA GLY A 279 10.08 19.25 1.92
C GLY A 279 10.62 20.56 1.33
N ARG A 280 11.20 20.53 0.11
CA ARG A 280 11.73 21.71 -0.58
C ARG A 280 10.65 22.71 -1.04
N ARG A 281 9.40 22.27 -1.19
CA ARG A 281 8.27 23.14 -1.56
C ARG A 281 7.68 23.91 -0.37
N LYS A 282 8.05 23.54 0.86
CA LYS A 282 7.57 24.19 2.11
C LYS A 282 8.58 25.16 2.72
N ALA A 283 9.81 25.18 2.23
CA ALA A 283 10.85 26.15 2.57
C ALA A 283 10.90 27.27 1.50
#